data_d555c258deef44aedb99deb5c77503f4
#
_entry.id   d555c258deef44aedb99deb5c77503f4
#
_cell.length_a   1.000
_cell.length_b   1.000
_cell.length_c   1.000
_cell.angle_alpha   90.00
_cell.angle_beta   90.00
_cell.angle_gamma   90.00
#
_symmetry.space_group_name_H-M   'P 1'
#
loop_
_entity.id
_entity.type
_entity.pdbx_description
1 polymer ?
#
loop_
_entity_poly.entity_id
_entity_poly.type
_entity_poly.pdbx_seq_one_letter_code
_entity_poly.pdbx_strand_id
1 'polypeptide(L)'
;MKRSQLILLLIGVVAVAGLYALPKIVVDNEGEADGFSQESQTETSESANPIAMHDAEISLDQAEKISTLKQKITDNSSEEDFLSSADGLASIYQKLGMYDSAGYFLSLAAESFPSVELSEKAGSAYYEAFGFALDADKVSFTADQTRKYLTQVLDKDPKRLDLKTKIAMTYVSSSNPMQGITMLREVLVEDPTNEDGLFNMGILSMQSGQYKRATERFEELIQYHPNNLQGQFYLAVSYFEANQKNKAKAQFEKVKEMTQDEMILGSIQTYLDKL
;
A
#
# COMPACT_ATOMS: atom_id res chain seq x y z
N MET A 1 -43.85 -8.83 10.05
CA MET A 1 -42.51 -8.25 9.81
C MET A 1 -42.66 -6.74 9.70
N LYS A 2 -41.82 -5.97 10.40
CA LYS A 2 -41.81 -4.49 10.29
C LYS A 2 -41.28 -4.09 8.93
N ARG A 3 -41.79 -3.01 8.31
CA ARG A 3 -41.36 -2.53 6.97
C ARG A 3 -39.82 -2.38 6.82
N SER A 4 -39.15 -2.00 7.90
CA SER A 4 -37.69 -1.93 7.95
C SER A 4 -36.96 -3.28 7.82
N GLN A 5 -37.55 -4.37 8.32
CA GLN A 5 -36.98 -5.72 8.16
C GLN A 5 -37.14 -6.24 6.73
N LEU A 6 -38.23 -5.85 6.06
CA LEU A 6 -38.46 -6.20 4.66
C LEU A 6 -37.49 -5.49 3.73
N ILE A 7 -37.16 -4.21 4.01
CA ILE A 7 -36.20 -3.42 3.27
C ILE A 7 -34.79 -3.99 3.44
N LEU A 8 -34.38 -4.35 4.67
CA LEU A 8 -33.08 -4.99 4.94
C LEU A 8 -32.92 -6.34 4.23
N LEU A 9 -34.01 -7.13 4.18
CA LEU A 9 -34.03 -8.42 3.48
C LEU A 9 -33.91 -8.22 1.96
N LEU A 10 -34.53 -7.17 1.42
CA LEU A 10 -34.50 -6.82 0.00
C LEU A 10 -33.11 -6.31 -0.40
N ILE A 11 -32.46 -5.49 0.44
CA ILE A 11 -31.08 -5.03 0.24
C ILE A 11 -30.10 -6.21 0.29
N GLY A 12 -30.28 -7.16 1.22
CA GLY A 12 -29.48 -8.38 1.30
C GLY A 12 -29.60 -9.25 0.05
N VAL A 13 -30.82 -9.43 -0.47
CA VAL A 13 -31.06 -10.20 -1.69
C VAL A 13 -30.47 -9.52 -2.93
N VAL A 14 -30.56 -8.19 -3.04
CA VAL A 14 -29.96 -7.42 -4.14
C VAL A 14 -28.41 -7.47 -4.08
N ALA A 15 -27.83 -7.40 -2.89
CA ALA A 15 -26.37 -7.53 -2.71
C ALA A 15 -25.87 -8.94 -3.11
N VAL A 16 -26.59 -10.00 -2.71
CA VAL A 16 -26.26 -11.38 -3.11
C VAL A 16 -26.47 -11.59 -4.60
N ALA A 17 -27.56 -11.06 -5.19
CA ALA A 17 -27.78 -11.13 -6.64
C ALA A 17 -26.73 -10.34 -7.43
N GLY A 18 -26.26 -9.20 -6.91
CA GLY A 18 -25.16 -8.42 -7.50
C GLY A 18 -23.84 -9.17 -7.51
N LEU A 19 -23.53 -9.92 -6.43
CA LEU A 19 -22.34 -10.79 -6.37
C LEU A 19 -22.43 -11.97 -7.36
N TYR A 20 -23.63 -12.48 -7.66
CA TYR A 20 -23.84 -13.53 -8.66
C TYR A 20 -23.82 -13.03 -10.11
N ALA A 21 -24.03 -11.74 -10.33
CA ALA A 21 -24.01 -11.11 -11.67
C ALA A 21 -22.60 -10.65 -12.10
N LEU A 22 -21.61 -10.69 -11.22
CA LEU A 22 -20.21 -10.46 -11.60
C LEU A 22 -19.73 -11.64 -12.46
N PRO A 23 -18.96 -11.39 -13.56
CA PRO A 23 -18.40 -12.46 -14.36
C PRO A 23 -17.55 -13.36 -13.46
N LYS A 24 -17.91 -14.64 -13.41
CA LYS A 24 -17.16 -15.66 -12.69
C LYS A 24 -15.88 -15.95 -13.46
N ILE A 25 -14.85 -15.16 -13.21
CA ILE A 25 -13.47 -15.58 -13.45
C ILE A 25 -13.04 -16.30 -12.16
N VAL A 26 -13.66 -17.43 -11.91
CA VAL A 26 -13.13 -18.43 -10.98
C VAL A 26 -12.26 -19.34 -11.86
N VAL A 27 -10.99 -19.35 -11.59
CA VAL A 27 -10.07 -20.38 -12.10
C VAL A 27 -10.61 -21.71 -11.59
N ASP A 28 -11.16 -22.53 -12.46
CA ASP A 28 -11.54 -23.90 -12.16
C ASP A 28 -10.29 -24.69 -11.81
N ASN A 29 -10.14 -25.00 -10.52
CA ASN A 29 -9.09 -25.88 -10.01
C ASN A 29 -9.69 -27.25 -9.67
N GLU A 30 -10.49 -27.82 -10.59
CA GLU A 30 -10.91 -29.22 -10.57
C GLU A 30 -10.75 -29.78 -12.00
N GLY A 31 -9.58 -30.30 -12.26
CA GLY A 31 -9.26 -31.13 -13.42
C GLY A 31 -8.99 -32.53 -12.96
N GLU A 32 -9.95 -33.42 -13.21
CA GLU A 32 -9.89 -34.87 -13.03
C GLU A 32 -8.61 -35.48 -13.61
N ALA A 33 -8.08 -36.45 -12.87
CA ALA A 33 -7.06 -37.37 -13.32
C ALA A 33 -7.59 -38.25 -14.46
N ASP A 34 -6.93 -38.20 -15.63
CA ASP A 34 -6.71 -39.42 -16.43
C ASP A 34 -5.53 -39.23 -17.40
N GLY A 35 -4.66 -40.18 -17.28
CA GLY A 35 -3.44 -40.55 -17.89
C GLY A 35 -3.04 -39.98 -19.26
N PHE A 36 -1.77 -39.62 -19.36
CA PHE A 36 -0.86 -40.16 -20.37
C PHE A 36 0.60 -40.02 -19.97
N SER A 37 1.38 -41.01 -20.31
CA SER A 37 2.71 -41.40 -19.90
C SER A 37 3.83 -40.41 -20.27
N GLN A 38 4.80 -40.28 -19.37
CA GLN A 38 6.25 -40.29 -19.54
C GLN A 38 6.88 -39.54 -20.70
N GLU A 39 7.58 -38.47 -20.40
CA GLU A 39 8.99 -38.37 -20.80
C GLU A 39 9.75 -37.50 -19.79
N SER A 40 10.80 -38.10 -19.21
CA SER A 40 11.75 -37.46 -18.29
C SER A 40 12.51 -36.37 -19.00
N GLN A 41 12.40 -35.13 -18.48
CA GLN A 41 13.49 -34.18 -18.60
C GLN A 41 13.72 -33.57 -17.20
N THR A 42 14.89 -33.82 -16.70
CA THR A 42 15.47 -33.31 -15.49
C THR A 42 15.69 -31.81 -15.69
N GLU A 43 14.75 -30.99 -15.23
CA GLU A 43 15.01 -29.56 -15.07
C GLU A 43 15.32 -29.28 -13.62
N THR A 44 16.54 -28.80 -13.44
CA THR A 44 17.06 -28.20 -12.22
C THR A 44 16.05 -27.18 -11.69
N SER A 45 15.66 -27.37 -10.42
CA SER A 45 14.85 -26.44 -9.68
C SER A 45 15.58 -25.10 -9.52
N GLU A 46 15.39 -24.22 -10.47
CA GLU A 46 15.61 -22.80 -10.25
C GLU A 46 14.53 -22.33 -9.27
N SER A 47 15.00 -21.81 -8.16
CA SER A 47 14.23 -21.11 -7.15
C SER A 47 13.27 -20.14 -7.86
N ALA A 48 11.98 -20.43 -7.84
CA ALA A 48 10.95 -19.57 -8.42
C ALA A 48 10.99 -18.21 -7.74
N ASN A 49 11.50 -17.22 -8.46
CA ASN A 49 11.42 -15.82 -8.07
C ASN A 49 9.93 -15.40 -8.08
N PRO A 50 9.34 -14.94 -6.97
CA PRO A 50 7.92 -14.59 -6.93
C PRO A 50 7.61 -13.23 -7.56
N ILE A 51 8.32 -12.87 -8.62
CA ILE A 51 8.07 -11.64 -9.39
C ILE A 51 6.96 -11.95 -10.40
N ALA A 52 5.70 -11.81 -9.98
CA ALA A 52 4.59 -11.91 -10.91
C ALA A 52 4.55 -10.67 -11.81
N MET A 53 4.53 -10.90 -13.12
CA MET A 53 4.47 -9.87 -14.14
C MET A 53 3.20 -9.04 -14.02
N HIS A 54 3.36 -7.72 -13.84
CA HIS A 54 2.34 -6.77 -14.24
C HIS A 54 2.35 -6.67 -15.77
N ASP A 55 1.18 -6.56 -16.41
CA ASP A 55 1.01 -6.40 -17.87
C ASP A 55 1.45 -5.01 -18.39
N ALA A 56 2.49 -4.41 -17.79
CA ALA A 56 3.07 -3.18 -18.31
C ALA A 56 3.86 -3.53 -19.59
N GLU A 57 3.44 -3.01 -20.74
CA GLU A 57 4.19 -3.13 -21.99
C GLU A 57 5.57 -2.50 -21.84
N ILE A 58 6.59 -3.34 -21.67
CA ILE A 58 8.00 -2.91 -21.63
C ILE A 58 8.42 -2.64 -23.05
N SER A 59 8.81 -1.40 -23.38
CA SER A 59 9.34 -1.07 -24.70
C SER A 59 10.66 -1.80 -24.97
N LEU A 60 11.00 -2.03 -26.26
CA LEU A 60 12.25 -2.68 -26.63
C LEU A 60 13.48 -1.97 -26.04
N ASP A 61 13.49 -0.65 -26.05
CA ASP A 61 14.56 0.18 -25.46
C ASP A 61 14.68 -0.03 -23.93
N GLN A 62 13.55 -0.10 -23.25
CA GLN A 62 13.53 -0.40 -21.80
C GLN A 62 14.01 -1.83 -21.51
N ALA A 63 13.59 -2.80 -22.32
CA ALA A 63 14.01 -4.20 -22.18
C ALA A 63 15.53 -4.36 -22.36
N GLU A 64 16.12 -3.70 -23.36
CA GLU A 64 17.58 -3.68 -23.60
C GLU A 64 18.31 -3.04 -22.41
N LYS A 65 17.82 -1.89 -21.92
CA LYS A 65 18.40 -1.22 -20.76
C LYS A 65 18.32 -2.06 -19.49
N ILE A 66 17.17 -2.72 -19.23
CA ILE A 66 17.01 -3.65 -18.11
C ILE A 66 18.00 -4.80 -18.21
N SER A 67 18.14 -5.41 -19.40
CA SER A 67 19.10 -6.49 -19.65
C SER A 67 20.54 -6.07 -19.37
N THR A 68 20.93 -4.91 -19.88
CA THR A 68 22.28 -4.35 -19.67
C THR A 68 22.58 -4.09 -18.18
N LEU A 69 21.61 -3.51 -17.46
CA LEU A 69 21.80 -3.23 -16.02
C LEU A 69 21.82 -4.53 -15.19
N LYS A 70 20.99 -5.52 -15.52
CA LYS A 70 21.01 -6.85 -14.90
C LYS A 70 22.36 -7.55 -15.10
N GLN A 71 22.90 -7.48 -16.31
CA GLN A 71 24.21 -8.06 -16.62
C GLN A 71 25.31 -7.42 -15.75
N LYS A 72 25.30 -6.11 -15.56
CA LYS A 72 26.29 -5.42 -14.69
C LYS A 72 26.20 -5.87 -13.22
N ILE A 73 25.01 -6.22 -12.73
CA ILE A 73 24.85 -6.76 -11.36
C ILE A 73 25.45 -8.18 -11.26
N THR A 74 25.39 -8.99 -12.32
CA THR A 74 25.89 -10.36 -12.31
C THR A 74 27.37 -10.50 -12.63
N ASP A 75 27.95 -9.58 -13.40
CA ASP A 75 29.30 -9.67 -13.98
C ASP A 75 30.40 -9.14 -13.05
N ASN A 76 30.38 -9.40 -11.76
CA ASN A 76 31.47 -9.04 -10.82
C ASN A 76 31.97 -7.58 -10.98
N SER A 77 31.02 -6.67 -11.24
CA SER A 77 31.26 -5.25 -11.46
C SER A 77 31.79 -4.57 -10.17
N SER A 78 32.31 -3.38 -10.30
CA SER A 78 32.68 -2.57 -9.12
C SER A 78 31.44 -2.29 -8.24
N GLU A 79 31.65 -2.03 -6.96
CA GLU A 79 30.56 -1.63 -6.05
C GLU A 79 29.75 -0.46 -6.63
N GLU A 80 30.41 0.55 -7.18
CA GLU A 80 29.78 1.72 -7.80
C GLU A 80 28.88 1.33 -8.98
N ASP A 81 29.36 0.46 -9.88
CA ASP A 81 28.57 -0.03 -11.02
C ASP A 81 27.37 -0.87 -10.57
N PHE A 82 27.56 -1.71 -9.56
CA PHE A 82 26.48 -2.53 -8.99
C PHE A 82 25.38 -1.63 -8.40
N LEU A 83 25.76 -0.69 -7.51
CA LEU A 83 24.82 0.20 -6.84
C LEU A 83 24.09 1.09 -7.85
N SER A 84 24.80 1.66 -8.81
CA SER A 84 24.22 2.46 -9.89
C SER A 84 23.25 1.63 -10.75
N SER A 85 23.58 0.37 -11.01
CA SER A 85 22.72 -0.53 -11.79
C SER A 85 21.47 -0.93 -11.01
N ALA A 86 21.58 -1.20 -9.72
CA ALA A 86 20.45 -1.50 -8.84
C ALA A 86 19.46 -0.31 -8.73
N ASP A 87 20.00 0.90 -8.50
CA ASP A 87 19.21 2.14 -8.48
C ASP A 87 18.55 2.40 -9.86
N GLY A 88 19.27 2.16 -10.95
CA GLY A 88 18.76 2.28 -12.32
C GLY A 88 17.60 1.31 -12.62
N LEU A 89 17.73 0.06 -12.21
CA LEU A 89 16.67 -0.96 -12.34
C LEU A 89 15.47 -0.59 -11.48
N ALA A 90 15.67 -0.21 -10.23
CA ALA A 90 14.60 0.20 -9.34
C ALA A 90 13.79 1.37 -9.95
N SER A 91 14.49 2.39 -10.45
CA SER A 91 13.83 3.54 -11.11
C SER A 91 13.01 3.14 -12.35
N ILE A 92 13.51 2.21 -13.17
CA ILE A 92 12.75 1.72 -14.34
C ILE A 92 11.52 0.96 -13.87
N TYR A 93 11.65 0.03 -12.92
CA TYR A 93 10.55 -0.78 -12.44
C TYR A 93 9.48 0.03 -11.70
N GLN A 94 9.87 1.06 -10.93
CA GLN A 94 8.91 2.01 -10.33
C GLN A 94 8.08 2.73 -11.39
N LYS A 95 8.71 3.23 -12.47
CA LYS A 95 8.00 3.88 -13.58
C LYS A 95 7.05 2.94 -14.33
N LEU A 96 7.31 1.64 -14.29
CA LEU A 96 6.44 0.61 -14.85
C LEU A 96 5.37 0.13 -13.86
N GLY A 97 5.29 0.68 -12.64
CA GLY A 97 4.39 0.22 -11.59
C GLY A 97 4.78 -1.13 -10.97
N MET A 98 5.98 -1.64 -11.27
CA MET A 98 6.50 -2.92 -10.79
C MET A 98 7.30 -2.71 -9.49
N TYR A 99 6.63 -2.24 -8.45
CA TYR A 99 7.26 -1.80 -7.20
C TYR A 99 7.97 -2.93 -6.44
N ASP A 100 7.46 -4.17 -6.51
CA ASP A 100 8.09 -5.35 -5.94
C ASP A 100 9.44 -5.65 -6.58
N SER A 101 9.55 -5.51 -7.90
CA SER A 101 10.81 -5.63 -8.63
C SER A 101 11.80 -4.52 -8.26
N ALA A 102 11.32 -3.30 -8.06
CA ALA A 102 12.17 -2.20 -7.59
C ALA A 102 12.75 -2.50 -6.19
N GLY A 103 11.90 -2.96 -5.26
CA GLY A 103 12.32 -3.40 -3.92
C GLY A 103 13.35 -4.53 -3.98
N TYR A 104 13.16 -5.50 -4.88
CA TYR A 104 14.09 -6.61 -5.05
C TYR A 104 15.51 -6.16 -5.43
N PHE A 105 15.66 -5.28 -6.43
CA PHE A 105 17.00 -4.83 -6.83
C PHE A 105 17.67 -3.96 -5.77
N LEU A 106 16.92 -3.13 -5.07
CA LEU A 106 17.46 -2.37 -3.93
C LEU A 106 17.84 -3.27 -2.75
N SER A 107 17.09 -4.35 -2.53
CA SER A 107 17.45 -5.33 -1.49
C SER A 107 18.71 -6.11 -1.83
N LEU A 108 18.95 -6.44 -3.11
CA LEU A 108 20.23 -7.03 -3.54
C LEU A 108 21.42 -6.09 -3.23
N ALA A 109 21.24 -4.79 -3.44
CA ALA A 109 22.27 -3.81 -3.10
C ALA A 109 22.53 -3.78 -1.58
N ALA A 110 21.46 -3.77 -0.76
CA ALA A 110 21.57 -3.76 0.69
C ALA A 110 22.19 -5.05 1.26
N GLU A 111 21.98 -6.19 0.61
CA GLU A 111 22.57 -7.49 1.01
C GLU A 111 24.05 -7.61 0.57
N SER A 112 24.39 -7.09 -0.61
CA SER A 112 25.75 -7.14 -1.13
C SER A 112 26.69 -6.13 -0.44
N PHE A 113 26.16 -4.95 -0.10
CA PHE A 113 26.92 -3.83 0.50
C PHE A 113 26.17 -3.27 1.71
N PRO A 114 26.15 -3.98 2.84
CA PRO A 114 25.33 -3.61 4.00
C PRO A 114 25.60 -2.21 4.53
N SER A 115 24.60 -1.34 4.47
CA SER A 115 24.63 -0.01 5.04
C SER A 115 23.22 0.42 5.51
N VAL A 116 23.17 1.42 6.40
CA VAL A 116 21.91 1.98 6.88
C VAL A 116 21.13 2.61 5.72
N GLU A 117 21.83 3.32 4.84
CA GLU A 117 21.22 3.98 3.67
C GLU A 117 20.59 2.98 2.71
N LEU A 118 21.30 1.90 2.37
CA LEU A 118 20.78 0.89 1.45
C LEU A 118 19.64 0.10 2.08
N SER A 119 19.70 -0.16 3.38
CA SER A 119 18.57 -0.78 4.11
C SER A 119 17.33 0.12 4.09
N GLU A 120 17.52 1.46 4.25
CA GLU A 120 16.40 2.41 4.15
C GLU A 120 15.80 2.45 2.74
N LYS A 121 16.65 2.48 1.70
CA LYS A 121 16.19 2.43 0.30
C LYS A 121 15.37 1.16 0.01
N ALA A 122 15.91 -0.01 0.39
CA ALA A 122 15.24 -1.28 0.19
C ALA A 122 13.91 -1.36 0.94
N GLY A 123 13.91 -1.02 2.22
CA GLY A 123 12.72 -1.06 3.05
C GLY A 123 11.63 -0.06 2.61
N SER A 124 12.03 1.13 2.16
CA SER A 124 11.09 2.13 1.63
C SER A 124 10.49 1.69 0.29
N ALA A 125 11.27 1.07 -0.59
CA ALA A 125 10.75 0.53 -1.85
C ALA A 125 9.77 -0.64 -1.63
N TYR A 126 10.05 -1.53 -0.67
CA TYR A 126 9.10 -2.57 -0.30
C TYR A 126 7.84 -2.02 0.39
N TYR A 127 7.96 -0.92 1.15
CA TYR A 127 6.77 -0.25 1.69
C TYR A 127 5.89 0.36 0.57
N GLU A 128 6.51 0.91 -0.45
CA GLU A 128 5.78 1.36 -1.65
C GLU A 128 5.08 0.16 -2.33
N ALA A 129 5.82 -0.94 -2.56
CA ALA A 129 5.26 -2.16 -3.12
C ALA A 129 4.10 -2.72 -2.27
N PHE A 130 4.20 -2.66 -0.95
CA PHE A 130 3.15 -3.04 -0.01
C PHE A 130 1.86 -2.22 -0.22
N GLY A 131 1.98 -0.91 -0.48
CA GLY A 131 0.85 -0.03 -0.73
C GLY A 131 0.08 -0.34 -2.02
N PHE A 132 0.74 -0.98 -3.00
CA PHE A 132 0.14 -1.35 -4.29
C PHE A 132 -0.17 -2.86 -4.43
N ALA A 133 0.19 -3.67 -3.42
CA ALA A 133 -0.06 -5.10 -3.45
C ALA A 133 -1.56 -5.41 -3.28
N LEU A 134 -2.14 -6.16 -4.22
CA LEU A 134 -3.55 -6.59 -4.20
C LEU A 134 -3.71 -8.04 -3.76
N ASP A 135 -2.68 -8.85 -3.94
CA ASP A 135 -2.64 -10.25 -3.56
C ASP A 135 -2.14 -10.42 -2.13
N ALA A 136 -2.77 -11.31 -1.34
CA ALA A 136 -2.47 -11.50 0.07
C ALA A 136 -1.03 -11.96 0.34
N ASP A 137 -0.48 -12.82 -0.54
CA ASP A 137 0.89 -13.31 -0.40
C ASP A 137 1.89 -12.20 -0.68
N LYS A 138 1.61 -11.35 -1.70
CA LYS A 138 2.41 -10.16 -1.98
C LYS A 138 2.34 -9.13 -0.87
N VAL A 139 1.14 -8.88 -0.31
CA VAL A 139 0.97 -7.99 0.86
C VAL A 139 1.83 -8.50 2.02
N SER A 140 1.76 -9.80 2.33
CA SER A 140 2.56 -10.40 3.41
C SER A 140 4.05 -10.30 3.13
N PHE A 141 4.49 -10.70 1.94
CA PHE A 141 5.89 -10.66 1.54
C PHE A 141 6.48 -9.25 1.60
N THR A 142 5.83 -8.28 0.98
CA THR A 142 6.32 -6.89 0.94
C THR A 142 6.31 -6.24 2.31
N ALA A 143 5.31 -6.56 3.15
CA ALA A 143 5.27 -6.15 4.56
C ALA A 143 6.45 -6.72 5.36
N ASP A 144 6.77 -8.01 5.19
CA ASP A 144 7.89 -8.67 5.87
C ASP A 144 9.23 -8.07 5.43
N GLN A 145 9.42 -7.82 4.13
CA GLN A 145 10.62 -7.17 3.62
C GLN A 145 10.75 -5.73 4.14
N THR A 146 9.66 -4.97 4.16
CA THR A 146 9.63 -3.62 4.74
C THR A 146 10.13 -3.66 6.19
N ARG A 147 9.56 -4.54 7.01
CA ARG A 147 9.97 -4.70 8.42
C ARG A 147 11.44 -5.12 8.55
N LYS A 148 11.88 -6.10 7.74
CA LYS A 148 13.27 -6.58 7.74
C LYS A 148 14.26 -5.43 7.59
N TYR A 149 14.09 -4.60 6.58
CA TYR A 149 15.06 -3.56 6.26
C TYR A 149 14.88 -2.29 7.11
N LEU A 150 13.66 -1.81 7.33
CA LEU A 150 13.46 -0.59 8.12
C LEU A 150 13.76 -0.78 9.61
N THR A 151 13.61 -1.99 10.17
CA THR A 151 14.03 -2.26 11.55
C THR A 151 15.53 -2.12 11.72
N GLN A 152 16.34 -2.53 10.73
CA GLN A 152 17.79 -2.33 10.77
C GLN A 152 18.18 -0.85 10.85
N VAL A 153 17.39 0.02 10.22
CA VAL A 153 17.59 1.48 10.30
C VAL A 153 17.19 2.00 11.68
N LEU A 154 16.01 1.59 12.19
CA LEU A 154 15.53 1.99 13.50
C LEU A 154 16.43 1.53 14.66
N ASP A 155 17.10 0.38 14.53
CA ASP A 155 18.09 -0.09 15.51
C ASP A 155 19.30 0.86 15.62
N LYS A 156 19.59 1.62 14.57
CA LYS A 156 20.68 2.63 14.54
C LYS A 156 20.18 4.03 14.89
N ASP A 157 18.97 4.37 14.45
CA ASP A 157 18.32 5.66 14.73
C ASP A 157 16.85 5.45 15.15
N PRO A 158 16.58 5.21 16.43
CA PRO A 158 15.25 4.99 16.95
C PRO A 158 14.31 6.20 16.83
N LYS A 159 14.84 7.39 16.49
CA LYS A 159 14.06 8.63 16.39
C LYS A 159 13.37 8.81 15.02
N ARG A 160 13.62 7.91 14.07
CA ARG A 160 12.99 7.94 12.75
C ARG A 160 11.51 7.51 12.84
N LEU A 161 10.67 8.45 13.30
CA LEU A 161 9.23 8.22 13.50
C LEU A 161 8.51 7.93 12.17
N ASP A 162 9.00 8.50 11.06
CA ASP A 162 8.56 8.19 9.71
C ASP A 162 8.70 6.69 9.37
N LEU A 163 9.83 6.09 9.69
CA LEU A 163 10.05 4.66 9.48
C LEU A 163 9.26 3.79 10.46
N LYS A 164 9.14 4.24 11.71
CA LYS A 164 8.32 3.58 12.73
C LYS A 164 6.85 3.52 12.28
N THR A 165 6.34 4.59 11.67
CA THR A 165 4.97 4.64 11.12
C THR A 165 4.81 3.68 9.94
N LYS A 166 5.78 3.61 9.00
CA LYS A 166 5.75 2.65 7.89
C LYS A 166 5.69 1.21 8.39
N ILE A 167 6.56 0.84 9.35
CA ILE A 167 6.54 -0.49 9.97
C ILE A 167 5.20 -0.76 10.65
N ALA A 168 4.67 0.21 11.39
CA ALA A 168 3.38 0.08 12.08
C ALA A 168 2.25 -0.26 11.09
N MET A 169 2.21 0.40 9.93
CA MET A 169 1.18 0.14 8.92
C MET A 169 1.28 -1.28 8.31
N THR A 170 2.48 -1.85 8.20
CA THR A 170 2.64 -3.24 7.78
C THR A 170 2.10 -4.24 8.81
N TYR A 171 2.18 -3.93 10.11
CA TYR A 171 1.56 -4.74 11.16
C TYR A 171 0.05 -4.61 11.18
N VAL A 172 -0.50 -3.41 10.91
CA VAL A 172 -1.95 -3.19 10.84
C VAL A 172 -2.62 -4.11 9.82
N SER A 173 -1.96 -4.37 8.69
CA SER A 173 -2.45 -5.26 7.63
C SER A 173 -2.08 -6.74 7.82
N SER A 174 -1.49 -7.10 8.95
CA SER A 174 -1.08 -8.47 9.29
C SER A 174 -2.08 -9.16 10.22
N SER A 175 -1.76 -10.38 10.63
CA SER A 175 -2.49 -11.10 11.69
C SER A 175 -2.35 -10.46 13.08
N ASN A 176 -1.50 -9.46 13.26
CA ASN A 176 -1.27 -8.76 14.54
C ASN A 176 -1.48 -7.23 14.43
N PRO A 177 -2.69 -6.76 14.06
CA PRO A 177 -2.95 -5.33 13.84
C PRO A 177 -2.76 -4.47 15.09
N MET A 178 -2.95 -5.05 16.28
CA MET A 178 -2.78 -4.32 17.54
C MET A 178 -1.34 -3.87 17.78
N GLN A 179 -0.35 -4.61 17.26
CA GLN A 179 1.05 -4.19 17.34
C GLN A 179 1.26 -2.89 16.54
N GLY A 180 0.75 -2.81 15.31
CA GLY A 180 0.83 -1.60 14.50
C GLY A 180 0.13 -0.41 15.16
N ILE A 181 -1.08 -0.62 15.70
CA ILE A 181 -1.81 0.44 16.42
C ILE A 181 -1.03 0.93 17.65
N THR A 182 -0.36 0.02 18.38
CA THR A 182 0.47 0.39 19.54
C THR A 182 1.67 1.22 19.09
N MET A 183 2.36 0.84 18.03
CA MET A 183 3.48 1.61 17.47
C MET A 183 3.05 3.01 17.01
N LEU A 184 1.89 3.16 16.36
CA LEU A 184 1.35 4.48 15.97
C LEU A 184 1.04 5.35 17.20
N ARG A 185 0.52 4.76 18.28
CA ARG A 185 0.32 5.50 19.53
C ARG A 185 1.65 5.95 20.15
N GLU A 186 2.67 5.11 20.10
CA GLU A 186 4.01 5.51 20.57
C GLU A 186 4.60 6.66 19.75
N VAL A 187 4.40 6.65 18.40
CA VAL A 187 4.77 7.78 17.54
C VAL A 187 4.09 9.06 18.02
N LEU A 188 2.77 9.03 18.31
CA LEU A 188 2.04 10.20 18.77
C LEU A 188 2.31 10.58 20.24
N VAL A 189 2.86 9.68 21.05
CA VAL A 189 3.37 10.03 22.39
C VAL A 189 4.70 10.79 22.27
N GLU A 190 5.56 10.41 21.31
CA GLU A 190 6.85 11.04 21.09
C GLU A 190 6.71 12.37 20.32
N ASP A 191 5.86 12.40 19.30
CA ASP A 191 5.49 13.61 18.56
C ASP A 191 3.97 13.68 18.37
N PRO A 192 3.24 14.40 19.25
CA PRO A 192 1.79 14.54 19.16
C PRO A 192 1.32 15.22 17.88
N THR A 193 2.21 15.91 17.15
CA THR A 193 1.87 16.62 15.90
C THR A 193 2.27 15.84 14.65
N ASN A 194 2.75 14.61 14.82
CA ASN A 194 3.24 13.79 13.71
C ASN A 194 2.15 13.56 12.66
N GLU A 195 2.41 14.07 11.45
CA GLU A 195 1.45 14.09 10.35
C GLU A 195 0.99 12.68 9.96
N ASP A 196 1.94 11.77 9.74
CA ASP A 196 1.65 10.38 9.36
C ASP A 196 0.95 9.62 10.48
N GLY A 197 1.36 9.83 11.73
CA GLY A 197 0.75 9.23 12.91
C GLY A 197 -0.72 9.61 13.06
N LEU A 198 -1.02 10.92 12.98
CA LEU A 198 -2.39 11.44 13.07
C LEU A 198 -3.24 10.96 11.89
N PHE A 199 -2.70 11.03 10.67
CA PHE A 199 -3.40 10.59 9.46
C PHE A 199 -3.77 9.11 9.54
N ASN A 200 -2.80 8.23 9.82
CA ASN A 200 -3.03 6.79 9.85
C ASN A 200 -3.97 6.39 11.00
N MET A 201 -3.87 7.01 12.18
CA MET A 201 -4.83 6.78 13.27
C MET A 201 -6.25 7.25 12.90
N GLY A 202 -6.39 8.33 12.11
CA GLY A 202 -7.65 8.77 11.54
C GLY A 202 -8.25 7.74 10.60
N ILE A 203 -7.45 7.25 9.65
CA ILE A 203 -7.86 6.19 8.68
C ILE A 203 -8.31 4.92 9.42
N LEU A 204 -7.52 4.45 10.40
CA LEU A 204 -7.88 3.27 11.19
C LEU A 204 -9.17 3.44 11.99
N SER A 205 -9.43 4.65 12.47
CA SER A 205 -10.69 4.98 13.13
C SER A 205 -11.87 4.93 12.16
N MET A 206 -11.70 5.38 10.91
CA MET A 206 -12.71 5.25 9.86
C MET A 206 -12.98 3.78 9.50
N GLN A 207 -11.93 3.00 9.25
CA GLN A 207 -12.04 1.59 8.89
C GLN A 207 -12.75 0.76 9.96
N SER A 208 -12.60 1.13 11.23
CA SER A 208 -13.30 0.49 12.35
C SER A 208 -14.68 1.08 12.66
N GLY A 209 -15.20 2.00 11.81
CA GLY A 209 -16.51 2.64 12.00
C GLY A 209 -16.55 3.66 13.16
N GLN A 210 -15.41 4.01 13.72
CA GLN A 210 -15.30 4.97 14.83
C GLN A 210 -15.22 6.41 14.31
N TYR A 211 -16.22 6.84 13.53
CA TYR A 211 -16.18 8.09 12.78
C TYR A 211 -15.99 9.35 13.65
N LYS A 212 -16.52 9.35 14.89
CA LYS A 212 -16.25 10.46 15.83
C LYS A 212 -14.78 10.58 16.20
N ARG A 213 -14.10 9.45 16.45
CA ARG A 213 -12.65 9.44 16.68
C ARG A 213 -11.86 9.82 15.45
N ALA A 214 -12.33 9.40 14.27
CA ALA A 214 -11.73 9.82 13.01
C ALA A 214 -11.80 11.34 12.83
N THR A 215 -12.98 11.97 13.12
CA THR A 215 -13.09 13.43 13.07
C THR A 215 -12.11 14.12 14.04
N GLU A 216 -11.97 13.64 15.26
CA GLU A 216 -11.03 14.19 16.25
C GLU A 216 -9.57 14.13 15.74
N ARG A 217 -9.17 12.99 15.17
CA ARG A 217 -7.82 12.81 14.63
C ARG A 217 -7.53 13.67 13.40
N PHE A 218 -8.50 13.80 12.50
CA PHE A 218 -8.31 14.64 11.32
C PHE A 218 -8.47 16.15 11.65
N GLU A 219 -9.29 16.54 12.63
CA GLU A 219 -9.32 17.90 13.15
C GLU A 219 -7.95 18.29 13.74
N GLU A 220 -7.34 17.39 14.52
CA GLU A 220 -6.01 17.56 15.08
C GLU A 220 -4.94 17.64 13.98
N LEU A 221 -5.00 16.74 12.99
CA LEU A 221 -4.11 16.75 11.84
C LEU A 221 -4.12 18.10 11.12
N ILE A 222 -5.30 18.59 10.72
CA ILE A 222 -5.39 19.84 9.95
C ILE A 222 -5.13 21.08 10.79
N GLN A 223 -5.18 20.99 12.10
CA GLN A 223 -4.77 22.07 13.01
C GLN A 223 -3.25 22.32 12.90
N TYR A 224 -2.45 21.25 12.83
CA TYR A 224 -0.99 21.32 12.71
C TYR A 224 -0.53 21.36 11.26
N HIS A 225 -1.24 20.67 10.36
CA HIS A 225 -0.93 20.53 8.94
C HIS A 225 -2.10 21.00 8.07
N PRO A 226 -2.41 22.31 8.05
CA PRO A 226 -3.61 22.85 7.39
C PRO A 226 -3.64 22.63 5.88
N ASN A 227 -2.48 22.43 5.25
CA ASN A 227 -2.36 22.19 3.82
C ASN A 227 -2.38 20.69 3.44
N ASN A 228 -2.53 19.78 4.39
CA ASN A 228 -2.68 18.36 4.09
C ASN A 228 -4.05 18.12 3.42
N LEU A 229 -4.04 18.06 2.09
CA LEU A 229 -5.25 17.90 1.27
C LEU A 229 -6.00 16.60 1.60
N GLN A 230 -5.26 15.50 1.82
CA GLN A 230 -5.86 14.21 2.17
C GLN A 230 -6.53 14.27 3.55
N GLY A 231 -5.87 14.87 4.55
CA GLY A 231 -6.44 15.07 5.88
C GLY A 231 -7.71 15.93 5.84
N GLN A 232 -7.71 17.01 5.05
CA GLN A 232 -8.89 17.86 4.84
C GLN A 232 -10.04 17.07 4.18
N PHE A 233 -9.76 16.24 3.17
CA PHE A 233 -10.74 15.40 2.50
C PHE A 233 -11.31 14.32 3.43
N TYR A 234 -10.44 13.58 4.13
CA TYR A 234 -10.90 12.52 5.05
C TYR A 234 -11.61 13.08 6.28
N LEU A 235 -11.34 14.31 6.69
CA LEU A 235 -12.15 14.99 7.70
C LEU A 235 -13.58 15.21 7.20
N ALA A 236 -13.74 15.69 5.95
CA ALA A 236 -15.06 15.86 5.35
C ALA A 236 -15.84 14.54 5.28
N VAL A 237 -15.18 13.46 4.83
CA VAL A 237 -15.76 12.11 4.80
C VAL A 237 -16.13 11.65 6.22
N SER A 238 -15.25 11.87 7.21
CA SER A 238 -15.51 11.48 8.60
C SER A 238 -16.70 12.23 9.20
N TYR A 239 -16.88 13.52 8.89
CA TYR A 239 -18.08 14.27 9.27
C TYR A 239 -19.35 13.72 8.59
N PHE A 240 -19.24 13.35 7.30
CA PHE A 240 -20.35 12.75 6.56
C PHE A 240 -20.82 11.45 7.21
N GLU A 241 -19.88 10.53 7.46
CA GLU A 241 -20.14 9.23 8.09
C GLU A 241 -20.60 9.36 9.55
N ALA A 242 -20.13 10.39 10.26
CA ALA A 242 -20.61 10.73 11.60
C ALA A 242 -21.98 11.44 11.61
N ASN A 243 -22.63 11.57 10.45
CA ASN A 243 -23.91 12.28 10.26
C ASN A 243 -23.89 13.78 10.66
N GLN A 244 -22.72 14.41 10.58
CA GLN A 244 -22.52 15.84 10.85
C GLN A 244 -22.63 16.65 9.53
N LYS A 245 -23.78 16.57 8.86
CA LYS A 245 -24.02 17.06 7.48
C LYS A 245 -23.53 18.47 7.22
N ASN A 246 -23.81 19.42 8.12
CA ASN A 246 -23.41 20.82 7.93
C ASN A 246 -21.87 20.99 7.94
N LYS A 247 -21.18 20.27 8.84
CA LYS A 247 -19.73 20.28 8.91
C LYS A 247 -19.12 19.60 7.68
N ALA A 248 -19.69 18.45 7.27
CA ALA A 248 -19.26 17.73 6.08
C ALA A 248 -19.33 18.64 4.83
N LYS A 249 -20.47 19.30 4.63
CA LYS A 249 -20.66 20.22 3.50
C LYS A 249 -19.61 21.34 3.50
N ALA A 250 -19.46 22.05 4.61
CA ALA A 250 -18.49 23.13 4.72
C ALA A 250 -17.06 22.66 4.46
N GLN A 251 -16.72 21.48 4.96
CA GLN A 251 -15.38 20.90 4.80
C GLN A 251 -15.12 20.43 3.36
N PHE A 252 -16.11 19.83 2.68
CA PHE A 252 -16.00 19.48 1.26
C PHE A 252 -15.82 20.70 0.37
N GLU A 253 -16.57 21.79 0.62
CA GLU A 253 -16.38 23.05 -0.13
C GLU A 253 -14.96 23.62 0.08
N LYS A 254 -14.44 23.56 1.30
CA LYS A 254 -13.06 23.96 1.58
C LYS A 254 -12.04 23.11 0.78
N VAL A 255 -12.20 21.77 0.75
CA VAL A 255 -11.30 20.90 -0.02
C VAL A 255 -11.37 21.21 -1.51
N LYS A 256 -12.56 21.53 -2.03
CA LYS A 256 -12.78 21.93 -3.42
C LYS A 256 -11.97 23.18 -3.82
N GLU A 257 -11.78 24.11 -2.88
CA GLU A 257 -10.95 25.29 -3.10
C GLU A 257 -9.44 24.99 -3.09
N MET A 258 -9.04 23.86 -2.50
CA MET A 258 -7.63 23.47 -2.31
C MET A 258 -7.06 22.66 -3.48
N THR A 259 -7.88 22.15 -4.40
CA THR A 259 -7.43 21.26 -5.47
C THR A 259 -8.04 21.62 -6.83
N GLN A 260 -7.31 21.24 -7.90
CA GLN A 260 -7.80 21.24 -9.27
C GLN A 260 -7.90 19.81 -9.84
N ASP A 261 -7.65 18.79 -9.01
CA ASP A 261 -7.71 17.39 -9.42
C ASP A 261 -9.16 16.98 -9.68
N GLU A 262 -9.47 16.64 -10.94
CA GLU A 262 -10.83 16.30 -11.37
C GLU A 262 -11.38 15.04 -10.68
N MET A 263 -10.52 14.08 -10.30
CA MET A 263 -10.95 12.87 -9.60
C MET A 263 -11.38 13.20 -8.16
N ILE A 264 -10.61 14.07 -7.48
CA ILE A 264 -10.95 14.53 -6.13
C ILE A 264 -12.23 15.38 -6.21
N LEU A 265 -12.33 16.30 -7.16
CA LEU A 265 -13.53 17.14 -7.36
C LEU A 265 -14.78 16.30 -7.65
N GLY A 266 -14.67 15.26 -8.49
CA GLY A 266 -15.75 14.31 -8.77
C GLY A 266 -16.19 13.53 -7.53
N SER A 267 -15.22 13.10 -6.71
CA SER A 267 -15.51 12.44 -5.43
C SER A 267 -16.23 13.36 -4.46
N ILE A 268 -15.79 14.61 -4.34
CA ILE A 268 -16.44 15.63 -3.50
C ILE A 268 -17.90 15.85 -3.94
N GLN A 269 -18.13 16.01 -5.25
CA GLN A 269 -19.48 16.21 -5.77
C GLN A 269 -20.40 15.04 -5.42
N THR A 270 -19.88 13.81 -5.51
CA THR A 270 -20.63 12.60 -5.14
C THR A 270 -21.09 12.62 -3.67
N TYR A 271 -20.26 13.14 -2.76
CA TYR A 271 -20.64 13.29 -1.34
C TYR A 271 -21.63 14.46 -1.14
N LEU A 272 -21.41 15.59 -1.81
CA LEU A 272 -22.31 16.76 -1.70
C LEU A 272 -23.74 16.44 -2.18
N ASP A 273 -23.88 15.63 -3.23
CA ASP A 273 -25.19 15.20 -3.76
C ASP A 273 -25.97 14.29 -2.79
N LYS A 274 -25.28 13.68 -1.82
CA LYS A 274 -25.88 12.80 -0.78
C LYS A 274 -26.21 13.53 0.52
N LEU A 275 -25.79 14.78 0.69
CA LEU A 275 -26.04 15.58 1.89
C LEU A 275 -27.41 16.25 1.86
#